data_ce64c63fdf437de2b30fd23a10e73052
#
_entry.id   ce64c63fdf437de2b30fd23a10e73052
#
_cell.length_a   1.000
_cell.length_b   1.000
_cell.length_c   1.000
_cell.angle_alpha   90.00
_cell.angle_beta   90.00
_cell.angle_gamma   90.00
#
_symmetry.space_group_name_H-M   'P 1'
#
loop_
_entity.id
_entity.type
_entity.pdbx_description
1 polymer ?
#
loop_
_entity_poly.entity_id
_entity_poly.type
_entity_poly.pdbx_seq_one_letter_code
_entity_poly.pdbx_strand_id
1 'polypeptide(L)'
;MNLGGCNDMSQISEYFRSIFFPNLGITLRNIGDHINIGSFEVRFYGIIIMIGFLLAYVLVTNEAKRTKQNPEMYLDFILILIIPAILGARLYYILFRLDQYIVQGDVGATIKAMLNIRGGGLAIYGGIIAGVITAVIFCKVRKVSFVLMADTATFGILIGQILGRFGNFFNREAFGAYTNSKMAMAIPLDYYRSDGNLDYLERTGVITQKMLDNVVNIDGMDCITVHPTFLYESLWNLMLLVFLFIYRKHKKFKGEFALIYVGGYGLGRFIVEGLRSDSLMIGDTGIKVSQALALVCFVIAVVLLVINYVRCAKRGWPAAVMGDAAGTEVKISGECDPADTEVETSGEADAAGTEVETSGGSDDAGEKKKDDKDATK
;
A
#
# COMPACT_ATOMS: atom_id res chain seq x y z
N MET A 1 10.63 -27.87 -36.36
CA MET A 1 11.59 -28.66 -35.60
C MET A 1 10.88 -29.80 -34.93
N ASN A 2 11.31 -31.05 -35.18
CA ASN A 2 10.71 -32.25 -34.61
C ASN A 2 10.79 -32.25 -33.10
N LEU A 3 9.66 -32.26 -32.43
CA LEU A 3 9.51 -32.49 -30.97
C LEU A 3 9.77 -33.98 -30.60
N GLY A 4 10.57 -34.68 -31.37
CA GLY A 4 10.90 -36.10 -31.20
C GLY A 4 12.03 -36.29 -30.18
N GLY A 5 11.78 -36.05 -28.90
CA GLY A 5 12.76 -36.33 -27.85
C GLY A 5 12.40 -35.92 -26.43
N CYS A 6 11.35 -35.12 -26.21
CA CYS A 6 10.89 -34.78 -24.86
C CYS A 6 9.70 -35.67 -24.47
N ASN A 7 10.01 -36.84 -23.92
CA ASN A 7 8.98 -37.79 -23.39
C ASN A 7 8.57 -37.48 -21.95
N ASP A 8 8.96 -36.33 -21.41
CA ASP A 8 8.65 -35.98 -20.03
C ASP A 8 7.71 -34.76 -20.00
N MET A 9 6.44 -35.00 -19.63
CA MET A 9 5.42 -33.95 -19.48
C MET A 9 5.89 -32.81 -18.56
N SER A 10 6.82 -33.08 -17.63
CA SER A 10 7.41 -32.07 -16.76
C SER A 10 8.29 -31.07 -17.52
N GLN A 11 9.10 -31.55 -18.48
CA GLN A 11 9.96 -30.66 -19.30
C GLN A 11 9.13 -29.81 -20.26
N ILE A 12 8.02 -30.35 -20.78
CA ILE A 12 7.10 -29.59 -21.64
C ILE A 12 6.41 -28.46 -20.85
N SER A 13 5.97 -28.76 -19.62
CA SER A 13 5.33 -27.75 -18.76
C SER A 13 6.31 -26.64 -18.32
N GLU A 14 7.59 -26.97 -18.12
CA GLU A 14 8.63 -25.97 -17.80
C GLU A 14 8.93 -25.03 -18.98
N TYR A 15 8.85 -25.53 -20.21
CA TYR A 15 9.10 -24.74 -21.40
C TYR A 15 8.05 -23.62 -21.59
N PHE A 16 6.78 -23.88 -21.27
CA PHE A 16 5.70 -22.89 -21.38
C PHE A 16 5.72 -21.81 -20.30
N ARG A 17 6.57 -21.95 -19.26
CA ARG A 17 6.74 -20.94 -18.20
C ARG A 17 7.69 -19.79 -18.57
N SER A 18 8.10 -19.69 -19.84
CA SER A 18 8.96 -18.60 -20.31
C SER A 18 8.19 -17.29 -20.47
N ILE A 19 8.88 -16.17 -20.32
CA ILE A 19 8.37 -14.82 -20.62
C ILE A 19 9.39 -14.13 -21.50
N PHE A 20 8.91 -13.45 -22.55
CA PHE A 20 9.78 -12.81 -23.50
C PHE A 20 9.52 -11.30 -23.55
N PHE A 21 10.57 -10.54 -23.82
CA PHE A 21 10.47 -9.15 -24.25
C PHE A 21 11.12 -9.05 -25.62
N PRO A 22 10.38 -9.39 -26.68
CA PRO A 22 10.97 -9.64 -28.00
C PRO A 22 11.69 -8.41 -28.56
N ASN A 23 11.12 -7.21 -28.34
CA ASN A 23 11.68 -5.96 -28.85
C ASN A 23 12.90 -5.44 -28.04
N LEU A 24 13.20 -6.07 -26.89
CA LEU A 24 14.40 -5.81 -26.08
C LEU A 24 15.44 -6.94 -26.18
N GLY A 25 15.11 -8.04 -26.86
CA GLY A 25 15.96 -9.22 -26.96
C GLY A 25 16.14 -9.96 -25.63
N ILE A 26 15.23 -9.78 -24.66
CA ILE A 26 15.28 -10.42 -23.35
C ILE A 26 14.39 -11.65 -23.34
N THR A 27 14.98 -12.80 -23.01
CA THR A 27 14.27 -14.06 -22.82
C THR A 27 14.49 -14.55 -21.39
N LEU A 28 13.40 -14.70 -20.65
CA LEU A 28 13.40 -15.23 -19.31
C LEU A 28 12.80 -16.65 -19.38
N ARG A 29 13.68 -17.65 -19.37
CA ARG A 29 13.27 -19.05 -19.52
C ARG A 29 12.92 -19.68 -18.19
N ASN A 30 11.92 -20.55 -18.21
CA ASN A 30 11.48 -21.35 -17.08
C ASN A 30 11.25 -20.55 -15.78
N ILE A 31 10.56 -19.43 -15.89
CA ILE A 31 10.14 -18.68 -14.71
C ILE A 31 8.91 -19.35 -14.10
N GLY A 32 9.14 -20.17 -13.06
CA GLY A 32 8.07 -20.75 -12.26
C GLY A 32 7.28 -19.67 -11.50
N ASP A 33 6.13 -20.05 -10.99
CA ASP A 33 5.33 -19.26 -10.06
C ASP A 33 5.50 -19.73 -8.61
N HIS A 34 6.16 -20.89 -8.39
CA HIS A 34 6.39 -21.52 -7.09
C HIS A 34 7.72 -22.27 -7.02
N ILE A 35 8.13 -22.59 -5.78
CA ILE A 35 9.23 -23.52 -5.45
C ILE A 35 8.63 -24.64 -4.61
N ASN A 36 8.99 -25.88 -4.91
CA ASN A 36 8.63 -27.03 -4.10
C ASN A 36 9.70 -27.29 -3.03
N ILE A 37 9.30 -27.24 -1.76
CA ILE A 37 10.13 -27.58 -0.60
C ILE A 37 9.55 -28.86 0.01
N GLY A 38 10.04 -30.00 -0.43
CA GLY A 38 9.45 -31.29 -0.10
C GLY A 38 8.04 -31.43 -0.68
N SER A 39 7.03 -31.58 0.17
CA SER A 39 5.61 -31.65 -0.22
C SER A 39 4.90 -30.28 -0.20
N PHE A 40 5.60 -29.21 0.16
CA PHE A 40 5.04 -27.88 0.23
C PHE A 40 5.36 -27.07 -1.02
N GLU A 41 4.32 -26.55 -1.66
CA GLU A 41 4.42 -25.58 -2.76
C GLU A 41 4.45 -24.16 -2.17
N VAL A 42 5.57 -23.46 -2.32
CA VAL A 42 5.74 -22.07 -1.86
C VAL A 42 5.71 -21.14 -3.08
N ARG A 43 4.65 -20.37 -3.21
CA ARG A 43 4.48 -19.44 -4.33
C ARG A 43 5.39 -18.23 -4.21
N PHE A 44 6.03 -17.83 -5.30
CA PHE A 44 6.86 -16.62 -5.35
C PHE A 44 6.11 -15.36 -4.94
N TYR A 45 4.81 -15.27 -5.26
CA TYR A 45 3.95 -14.19 -4.83
C TYR A 45 3.98 -14.00 -3.31
N GLY A 46 3.87 -15.08 -2.53
CA GLY A 46 3.95 -15.05 -1.07
C GLY A 46 5.32 -14.61 -0.55
N ILE A 47 6.40 -15.10 -1.18
CA ILE A 47 7.78 -14.73 -0.83
C ILE A 47 7.99 -13.22 -1.07
N ILE A 48 7.57 -12.72 -2.22
CA ILE A 48 7.73 -11.32 -2.59
C ILE A 48 6.93 -10.40 -1.64
N ILE A 49 5.71 -10.78 -1.28
CA ILE A 49 4.91 -10.04 -0.28
C ILE A 49 5.62 -10.01 1.06
N MET A 50 6.17 -11.15 1.51
CA MET A 50 6.91 -11.22 2.78
C MET A 50 8.15 -10.31 2.76
N ILE A 51 8.95 -10.35 1.69
CA ILE A 51 10.10 -9.46 1.52
C ILE A 51 9.65 -8.00 1.49
N GLY A 52 8.57 -7.70 0.75
CA GLY A 52 7.98 -6.37 0.68
C GLY A 52 7.55 -5.86 2.05
N PHE A 53 6.94 -6.72 2.84
CA PHE A 53 6.53 -6.41 4.20
C PHE A 53 7.72 -6.11 5.13
N LEU A 54 8.78 -6.93 5.09
CA LEU A 54 9.99 -6.71 5.88
C LEU A 54 10.68 -5.39 5.50
N LEU A 55 10.81 -5.10 4.21
CA LEU A 55 11.39 -3.85 3.74
C LEU A 55 10.51 -2.65 4.09
N ALA A 56 9.18 -2.78 3.99
CA ALA A 56 8.24 -1.75 4.40
C ALA A 56 8.40 -1.45 5.90
N TYR A 57 8.49 -2.47 6.73
CA TYR A 57 8.73 -2.31 8.17
C TYR A 57 10.04 -1.57 8.47
N VAL A 58 11.14 -1.95 7.80
CA VAL A 58 12.44 -1.27 7.95
C VAL A 58 12.35 0.20 7.54
N LEU A 59 11.71 0.51 6.42
CA LEU A 59 11.57 1.90 5.96
C LEU A 59 10.71 2.73 6.91
N VAL A 60 9.57 2.19 7.33
CA VAL A 60 8.65 2.86 8.25
C VAL A 60 9.30 3.12 9.61
N THR A 61 10.01 2.13 10.18
CA THR A 61 10.69 2.29 11.47
C THR A 61 11.85 3.29 11.40
N ASN A 62 12.58 3.31 10.28
CA ASN A 62 13.64 4.30 10.07
C ASN A 62 13.07 5.72 9.94
N GLU A 63 11.96 5.88 9.22
CA GLU A 63 11.28 7.17 9.08
C GLU A 63 10.64 7.59 10.41
N ALA A 64 10.06 6.67 11.17
CA ALA A 64 9.54 6.92 12.51
C ALA A 64 10.63 7.44 13.46
N LYS A 65 11.81 6.79 13.47
CA LYS A 65 12.97 7.26 14.27
C LYS A 65 13.42 8.66 13.84
N ARG A 66 13.48 8.91 12.53
CA ARG A 66 13.86 10.21 11.98
C ARG A 66 12.90 11.34 12.40
N THR A 67 11.62 11.02 12.50
CA THR A 67 10.55 11.97 12.86
C THR A 67 10.20 11.93 14.34
N LYS A 68 11.08 11.34 15.19
CA LYS A 68 10.92 11.23 16.65
C LYS A 68 9.62 10.54 17.09
N GLN A 69 9.09 9.64 16.26
CA GLN A 69 7.96 8.78 16.60
C GLN A 69 8.46 7.47 17.23
N ASN A 70 7.61 6.81 18.04
CA ASN A 70 7.94 5.48 18.57
C ASN A 70 7.86 4.43 17.43
N PRO A 71 8.97 3.78 17.04
CA PRO A 71 8.97 2.79 15.98
C PRO A 71 8.24 1.49 16.36
N GLU A 72 8.17 1.13 17.64
CA GLU A 72 7.47 -0.07 18.11
C GLU A 72 5.96 0.01 17.88
N MET A 73 5.41 1.22 17.91
CA MET A 73 4.01 1.48 17.62
C MET A 73 3.60 0.98 16.21
N TYR A 74 4.51 1.03 15.24
CA TYR A 74 4.24 0.57 13.88
C TYR A 74 4.17 -0.96 13.80
N LEU A 75 4.97 -1.67 14.60
CA LEU A 75 4.87 -3.12 14.72
C LEU A 75 3.54 -3.53 15.36
N ASP A 76 3.18 -2.89 16.49
CA ASP A 76 1.89 -3.09 17.14
C ASP A 76 0.72 -2.87 16.16
N PHE A 77 0.78 -1.76 15.42
CA PHE A 77 -0.25 -1.45 14.41
C PHE A 77 -0.36 -2.52 13.33
N ILE A 78 0.76 -2.98 12.77
CA ILE A 78 0.78 -3.99 11.73
C ILE A 78 0.18 -5.31 12.24
N LEU A 79 0.56 -5.75 13.44
CA LEU A 79 0.02 -6.99 14.05
C LEU A 79 -1.50 -6.88 14.27
N ILE A 80 -1.98 -5.73 14.72
CA ILE A 80 -3.41 -5.48 14.90
C ILE A 80 -4.13 -5.38 13.56
N LEU A 81 -3.50 -4.84 12.52
CA LEU A 81 -4.09 -4.59 11.20
C LEU A 81 -4.42 -5.88 10.44
N ILE A 82 -3.62 -6.94 10.59
CA ILE A 82 -3.71 -8.16 9.77
C ILE A 82 -5.12 -8.76 9.81
N ILE A 83 -5.67 -8.96 11.01
CA ILE A 83 -6.97 -9.61 11.17
C ILE A 83 -8.12 -8.75 10.60
N PRO A 84 -8.28 -7.47 10.98
CA PRO A 84 -9.32 -6.62 10.40
C PRO A 84 -9.21 -6.47 8.87
N ALA A 85 -7.99 -6.39 8.32
CA ALA A 85 -7.79 -6.28 6.88
C ALA A 85 -8.29 -7.52 6.14
N ILE A 86 -7.97 -8.72 6.64
CA ILE A 86 -8.45 -9.99 6.04
C ILE A 86 -9.96 -10.11 6.16
N LEU A 87 -10.51 -9.83 7.34
CA LEU A 87 -11.97 -9.88 7.57
C LEU A 87 -12.71 -8.85 6.70
N GLY A 88 -12.18 -7.63 6.60
CA GLY A 88 -12.76 -6.60 5.75
C GLY A 88 -12.73 -6.97 4.26
N ALA A 89 -11.60 -7.52 3.79
CA ALA A 89 -11.48 -8.01 2.42
C ALA A 89 -12.50 -9.12 2.12
N ARG A 90 -12.70 -10.04 3.07
CA ARG A 90 -13.68 -11.13 2.95
C ARG A 90 -15.11 -10.62 2.99
N LEU A 91 -15.43 -9.78 3.96
CA LEU A 91 -16.77 -9.19 4.12
C LEU A 91 -17.19 -8.42 2.87
N TYR A 92 -16.30 -7.58 2.35
CA TYR A 92 -16.56 -6.84 1.11
C TYR A 92 -16.87 -7.78 -0.06
N TYR A 93 -16.05 -8.82 -0.25
CA TYR A 93 -16.26 -9.79 -1.32
C TYR A 93 -17.62 -10.49 -1.20
N ILE A 94 -17.98 -10.95 0.02
CA ILE A 94 -19.28 -11.61 0.29
C ILE A 94 -20.44 -10.66 -0.02
N LEU A 95 -20.37 -9.39 0.42
CA LEU A 95 -21.45 -8.42 0.20
C LEU A 95 -21.76 -8.19 -1.28
N PHE A 96 -20.72 -8.22 -2.14
CA PHE A 96 -20.89 -8.02 -3.60
C PHE A 96 -21.10 -9.31 -4.40
N ARG A 97 -21.07 -10.47 -3.75
CA ARG A 97 -21.23 -11.80 -4.36
C ARG A 97 -22.09 -12.73 -3.49
N LEU A 98 -23.07 -12.18 -2.81
CA LEU A 98 -23.96 -12.93 -1.90
C LEU A 98 -24.62 -14.13 -2.57
N ASP A 99 -25.00 -13.98 -3.82
CA ASP A 99 -25.59 -15.02 -4.67
C ASP A 99 -24.75 -16.31 -4.75
N GLN A 100 -23.42 -16.18 -4.70
CA GLN A 100 -22.51 -17.31 -4.77
C GLN A 100 -22.37 -18.11 -3.46
N TYR A 101 -22.81 -17.53 -2.34
CA TYR A 101 -22.66 -18.10 -1.01
C TYR A 101 -23.93 -18.68 -0.41
N ILE A 102 -25.10 -18.22 -0.91
CA ILE A 102 -26.40 -18.67 -0.37
C ILE A 102 -26.68 -20.08 -0.84
N VAL A 103 -26.66 -21.04 0.09
CA VAL A 103 -27.14 -22.41 -0.13
C VAL A 103 -28.62 -22.45 0.28
N GLN A 104 -29.51 -22.63 -0.69
CA GLN A 104 -30.96 -22.64 -0.42
C GLN A 104 -31.33 -23.75 0.55
N GLY A 105 -31.99 -23.38 1.65
CA GLY A 105 -32.46 -24.30 2.66
C GLY A 105 -31.43 -24.73 3.71
N ASP A 106 -30.15 -24.32 3.58
CA ASP A 106 -29.12 -24.64 4.57
C ASP A 106 -28.30 -23.41 4.98
N VAL A 107 -28.70 -22.84 6.12
CA VAL A 107 -27.99 -21.67 6.70
C VAL A 107 -26.58 -22.04 7.19
N GLY A 108 -26.42 -23.28 7.69
CA GLY A 108 -25.12 -23.75 8.19
C GLY A 108 -24.08 -23.87 7.06
N ALA A 109 -24.49 -24.44 5.93
CA ALA A 109 -23.66 -24.52 4.72
C ALA A 109 -23.32 -23.13 4.17
N THR A 110 -24.28 -22.21 4.18
CA THR A 110 -24.08 -20.81 3.79
C THR A 110 -23.01 -20.12 4.64
N ILE A 111 -23.10 -20.22 5.96
CA ILE A 111 -22.12 -19.62 6.89
C ILE A 111 -20.73 -20.26 6.68
N LYS A 112 -20.67 -21.58 6.55
CA LYS A 112 -19.41 -22.32 6.30
C LYS A 112 -18.76 -21.86 4.99
N ALA A 113 -19.54 -21.67 3.93
CA ALA A 113 -19.04 -21.16 2.65
C ALA A 113 -18.52 -19.72 2.78
N MET A 114 -19.23 -18.86 3.52
CA MET A 114 -18.79 -17.47 3.78
C MET A 114 -17.49 -17.41 4.59
N LEU A 115 -17.27 -18.32 5.54
CA LEU A 115 -16.07 -18.36 6.38
C LEU A 115 -14.87 -19.06 5.72
N ASN A 116 -15.07 -19.77 4.61
CA ASN A 116 -14.00 -20.46 3.89
C ASN A 116 -13.11 -19.49 3.11
N ILE A 117 -12.08 -18.95 3.76
CA ILE A 117 -11.10 -18.02 3.14
C ILE A 117 -10.14 -18.78 2.20
N ARG A 118 -9.91 -20.08 2.41
CA ARG A 118 -8.97 -20.88 1.62
C ARG A 118 -9.38 -21.03 0.15
N GLY A 119 -10.66 -20.97 -0.12
CA GLY A 119 -11.21 -21.02 -1.48
C GLY A 119 -11.07 -19.71 -2.28
N GLY A 120 -10.33 -18.71 -1.76
CA GLY A 120 -10.22 -17.37 -2.38
C GLY A 120 -11.36 -16.45 -1.98
N GLY A 121 -11.63 -15.42 -2.80
CA GLY A 121 -12.71 -14.46 -2.56
C GLY A 121 -12.37 -13.42 -1.50
N LEU A 122 -11.26 -12.69 -1.72
CA LEU A 122 -10.83 -11.54 -0.95
C LEU A 122 -10.80 -10.30 -1.86
N ALA A 123 -11.51 -9.24 -1.49
CA ALA A 123 -11.53 -8.00 -2.23
C ALA A 123 -10.60 -6.97 -1.60
N ILE A 124 -9.66 -6.46 -2.38
CA ILE A 124 -8.65 -5.50 -1.92
C ILE A 124 -9.28 -4.23 -1.32
N TYR A 125 -10.39 -3.75 -1.88
CA TYR A 125 -11.09 -2.56 -1.37
C TYR A 125 -11.58 -2.73 0.06
N GLY A 126 -12.10 -3.93 0.39
CA GLY A 126 -12.52 -4.23 1.76
C GLY A 126 -11.36 -4.22 2.75
N GLY A 127 -10.20 -4.74 2.34
CA GLY A 127 -8.98 -4.69 3.13
C GLY A 127 -8.49 -3.27 3.37
N ILE A 128 -8.51 -2.41 2.34
CA ILE A 128 -8.11 -1.00 2.45
C ILE A 128 -9.05 -0.25 3.39
N ILE A 129 -10.37 -0.39 3.22
CA ILE A 129 -11.36 0.28 4.07
C ILE A 129 -11.19 -0.13 5.53
N ALA A 130 -11.10 -1.44 5.79
CA ALA A 130 -10.87 -1.95 7.15
C ALA A 130 -9.52 -1.49 7.71
N GLY A 131 -8.50 -1.40 6.87
CA GLY A 131 -7.18 -0.89 7.24
C GLY A 131 -7.20 0.56 7.68
N VAL A 132 -7.89 1.43 6.92
CA VAL A 132 -8.05 2.85 7.29
C VAL A 132 -8.85 3.01 8.59
N ILE A 133 -9.95 2.27 8.72
CA ILE A 133 -10.76 2.28 9.96
C ILE A 133 -9.91 1.84 11.16
N THR A 134 -9.16 0.74 11.01
CA THR A 134 -8.26 0.25 12.06
C THR A 134 -7.20 1.28 12.41
N ALA A 135 -6.60 1.95 11.43
CA ALA A 135 -5.61 2.99 11.66
C ALA A 135 -6.19 4.19 12.43
N VAL A 136 -7.40 4.63 12.09
CA VAL A 136 -8.08 5.72 12.79
C VAL A 136 -8.38 5.33 14.24
N ILE A 137 -8.91 4.13 14.47
CA ILE A 137 -9.21 3.62 15.82
C ILE A 137 -7.91 3.48 16.63
N PHE A 138 -6.88 2.87 16.04
CA PHE A 138 -5.58 2.70 16.67
C PHE A 138 -4.97 4.03 17.10
N CYS A 139 -4.96 5.03 16.20
CA CYS A 139 -4.45 6.36 16.50
C CYS A 139 -5.22 7.05 17.63
N LYS A 140 -6.56 6.93 17.65
CA LYS A 140 -7.39 7.46 18.73
C LYS A 140 -7.08 6.80 20.08
N VAL A 141 -6.97 5.47 20.12
CA VAL A 141 -6.68 4.70 21.35
C VAL A 141 -5.28 5.00 21.88
N ARG A 142 -4.29 5.06 20.99
CA ARG A 142 -2.89 5.35 21.33
C ARG A 142 -2.60 6.85 21.50
N LYS A 143 -3.60 7.72 21.26
CA LYS A 143 -3.47 9.19 21.32
C LYS A 143 -2.33 9.74 20.45
N VAL A 144 -2.20 9.21 19.24
CA VAL A 144 -1.20 9.64 18.24
C VAL A 144 -1.89 10.26 17.03
N SER A 145 -1.18 11.16 16.34
CA SER A 145 -1.73 11.80 15.15
C SER A 145 -1.84 10.79 13.99
N PHE A 146 -3.07 10.57 13.49
CA PHE A 146 -3.32 9.76 12.30
C PHE A 146 -2.59 10.30 11.07
N VAL A 147 -2.58 11.62 10.91
CA VAL A 147 -1.97 12.30 9.77
C VAL A 147 -0.46 12.08 9.75
N LEU A 148 0.20 12.18 10.92
CA LEU A 148 1.63 11.93 11.04
C LEU A 148 1.97 10.44 10.81
N MET A 149 1.13 9.54 11.32
CA MET A 149 1.27 8.11 11.07
C MET A 149 1.10 7.78 9.59
N ALA A 150 0.14 8.41 8.90
CA ALA A 150 -0.07 8.23 7.47
C ALA A 150 1.13 8.69 6.63
N ASP A 151 1.75 9.84 6.97
CA ASP A 151 2.99 10.30 6.33
C ASP A 151 4.11 9.27 6.43
N THR A 152 4.31 8.70 7.60
CA THR A 152 5.35 7.70 7.83
C THR A 152 5.03 6.37 7.14
N ALA A 153 3.76 5.93 7.19
CA ALA A 153 3.30 4.71 6.54
C ALA A 153 3.43 4.74 5.01
N THR A 154 3.38 5.93 4.41
CA THR A 154 3.50 6.14 2.96
C THR A 154 4.75 5.45 2.36
N PHE A 155 5.89 5.52 3.04
CA PHE A 155 7.13 4.89 2.58
C PHE A 155 7.02 3.36 2.54
N GLY A 156 6.36 2.78 3.55
CA GLY A 156 6.10 1.33 3.59
C GLY A 156 5.07 0.88 2.56
N ILE A 157 4.01 1.66 2.36
CA ILE A 157 2.98 1.36 1.35
C ILE A 157 3.59 1.35 -0.05
N LEU A 158 4.42 2.34 -0.38
CA LEU A 158 5.07 2.43 -1.70
C LEU A 158 5.97 1.24 -1.98
N ILE A 159 6.83 0.82 -1.03
CA ILE A 159 7.70 -0.35 -1.26
C ILE A 159 6.88 -1.64 -1.38
N GLY A 160 5.80 -1.77 -0.59
CA GLY A 160 4.87 -2.89 -0.71
C GLY A 160 4.19 -2.95 -2.08
N GLN A 161 3.79 -1.79 -2.62
CA GLN A 161 3.22 -1.70 -3.97
C GLN A 161 4.25 -2.00 -5.06
N ILE A 162 5.49 -1.49 -4.95
CA ILE A 162 6.57 -1.76 -5.91
C ILE A 162 6.80 -3.26 -6.01
N LEU A 163 7.01 -3.93 -4.89
CA LEU A 163 7.31 -5.36 -4.87
C LEU A 163 6.07 -6.23 -5.17
N GLY A 164 4.90 -5.84 -4.69
CA GLY A 164 3.66 -6.57 -4.95
C GLY A 164 3.34 -6.71 -6.45
N ARG A 165 3.74 -5.74 -7.27
CA ARG A 165 3.58 -5.83 -8.74
C ARG A 165 4.45 -6.91 -9.39
N PHE A 166 5.60 -7.22 -8.82
CA PHE A 166 6.37 -8.38 -9.28
C PHE A 166 5.66 -9.71 -9.00
N GLY A 167 4.80 -9.78 -7.98
CA GLY A 167 3.92 -10.92 -7.78
C GLY A 167 3.01 -11.17 -8.99
N ASN A 168 2.40 -10.12 -9.52
CA ASN A 168 1.58 -10.22 -10.75
C ASN A 168 2.41 -10.68 -11.97
N PHE A 169 3.68 -10.27 -12.06
CA PHE A 169 4.59 -10.75 -13.10
C PHE A 169 4.79 -12.26 -13.04
N PHE A 170 5.08 -12.83 -11.86
CA PHE A 170 5.27 -14.27 -11.70
C PHE A 170 3.99 -15.06 -11.97
N ASN A 171 2.83 -14.50 -11.60
CA ASN A 171 1.52 -15.11 -11.89
C ASN A 171 1.03 -14.86 -13.32
N ARG A 172 1.72 -14.05 -14.13
CA ARG A 172 1.29 -13.64 -15.47
C ARG A 172 -0.14 -13.10 -15.51
N GLU A 173 -0.47 -12.29 -14.52
CA GLU A 173 -1.79 -11.69 -14.34
C GLU A 173 -1.71 -10.16 -14.38
N ALA A 174 -2.88 -9.49 -14.46
CA ALA A 174 -2.98 -8.03 -14.41
C ALA A 174 -2.14 -7.29 -15.46
N PHE A 175 -1.91 -7.91 -16.60
CA PHE A 175 -1.25 -7.28 -17.74
C PHE A 175 -2.19 -6.32 -18.49
N GLY A 176 -1.62 -5.55 -19.43
CA GLY A 176 -2.40 -4.59 -20.22
C GLY A 176 -2.88 -5.16 -21.55
N ALA A 177 -3.53 -4.30 -22.33
CA ALA A 177 -4.00 -4.63 -23.68
C ALA A 177 -2.85 -5.02 -24.61
N TYR A 178 -3.21 -5.53 -25.79
CA TYR A 178 -2.25 -5.81 -26.87
C TYR A 178 -1.35 -4.62 -27.14
N THR A 179 -0.06 -4.90 -27.28
CA THR A 179 0.94 -3.90 -27.73
C THR A 179 2.07 -4.54 -28.51
N ASN A 180 2.60 -3.78 -29.46
CA ASN A 180 3.86 -4.08 -30.15
C ASN A 180 4.92 -3.00 -29.84
N SER A 181 4.81 -2.35 -28.68
CA SER A 181 5.77 -1.34 -28.21
C SER A 181 7.14 -1.96 -27.91
N LYS A 182 8.16 -1.11 -27.74
CA LYS A 182 9.52 -1.58 -27.34
C LYS A 182 9.49 -2.39 -26.03
N MET A 183 8.55 -2.11 -25.14
CA MET A 183 8.40 -2.78 -23.83
C MET A 183 7.40 -3.95 -23.87
N ALA A 184 6.95 -4.38 -25.06
CA ALA A 184 6.00 -5.48 -25.19
C ALA A 184 6.50 -6.74 -24.46
N MET A 185 5.66 -7.31 -23.62
CA MET A 185 5.90 -8.58 -22.91
C MET A 185 5.10 -9.67 -23.64
N ALA A 186 5.77 -10.75 -24.03
CA ALA A 186 5.13 -11.87 -24.69
C ALA A 186 4.99 -13.04 -23.72
N ILE A 187 3.78 -13.60 -23.64
CA ILE A 187 3.41 -14.70 -22.74
C ILE A 187 2.88 -15.85 -23.59
N PRO A 188 3.41 -17.08 -23.44
CA PRO A 188 2.92 -18.25 -24.15
C PRO A 188 1.46 -18.56 -23.81
N LEU A 189 0.62 -18.80 -24.82
CA LEU A 189 -0.77 -19.20 -24.64
C LEU A 189 -0.90 -20.55 -23.94
N ASP A 190 0.08 -21.42 -24.16
CA ASP A 190 0.11 -22.76 -23.54
C ASP A 190 0.26 -22.72 -22.02
N TYR A 191 0.79 -21.61 -21.45
CA TYR A 191 0.75 -21.38 -20.02
C TYR A 191 -0.69 -21.39 -19.49
N TYR A 192 -1.59 -20.65 -20.11
CA TYR A 192 -3.00 -20.59 -19.71
C TYR A 192 -3.80 -21.84 -20.09
N ARG A 193 -3.40 -22.54 -21.16
CA ARG A 193 -4.01 -23.82 -21.57
C ARG A 193 -3.67 -24.92 -20.55
N SER A 194 -2.42 -24.99 -20.08
CA SER A 194 -2.00 -25.99 -19.12
C SER A 194 -2.70 -25.85 -17.76
N ASP A 195 -3.03 -24.62 -17.38
CA ASP A 195 -3.77 -24.32 -16.14
C ASP A 195 -5.31 -24.45 -16.32
N GLY A 196 -5.80 -24.71 -17.54
CA GLY A 196 -7.22 -24.80 -17.87
C GLY A 196 -7.98 -23.47 -17.78
N ASN A 197 -7.25 -22.35 -17.74
CA ASN A 197 -7.80 -21.02 -17.50
C ASN A 197 -8.04 -20.22 -18.81
N LEU A 198 -7.56 -20.69 -19.97
CA LEU A 198 -7.62 -19.92 -21.20
C LEU A 198 -9.05 -19.50 -21.58
N ASP A 199 -9.99 -20.46 -21.63
CA ASP A 199 -11.39 -20.22 -21.97
C ASP A 199 -12.08 -19.24 -21.02
N TYR A 200 -11.70 -19.25 -19.74
CA TYR A 200 -12.20 -18.30 -18.75
C TYR A 200 -11.67 -16.89 -19.02
N LEU A 201 -10.38 -16.76 -19.32
CA LEU A 201 -9.73 -15.47 -19.59
C LEU A 201 -10.24 -14.84 -20.90
N GLU A 202 -10.55 -15.65 -21.90
CA GLU A 202 -11.17 -15.20 -23.15
C GLU A 202 -12.61 -14.72 -22.91
N ARG A 203 -13.44 -15.52 -22.22
CA ARG A 203 -14.83 -15.16 -21.91
C ARG A 203 -14.95 -13.92 -21.03
N THR A 204 -14.01 -13.69 -20.15
CA THR A 204 -13.99 -12.51 -19.28
C THR A 204 -13.35 -11.28 -19.92
N GLY A 205 -12.81 -11.41 -21.14
CA GLY A 205 -12.18 -10.34 -21.90
C GLY A 205 -10.80 -9.93 -21.38
N VAL A 206 -10.20 -10.73 -20.50
CA VAL A 206 -8.80 -10.53 -20.05
C VAL A 206 -7.84 -10.78 -21.19
N ILE A 207 -8.03 -11.91 -21.91
CA ILE A 207 -7.41 -12.17 -23.21
C ILE A 207 -8.40 -11.72 -24.28
N THR A 208 -8.06 -10.68 -25.01
CA THR A 208 -8.92 -10.06 -25.99
C THR A 208 -8.71 -10.68 -27.38
N GLN A 209 -9.73 -10.63 -28.26
CA GLN A 209 -9.61 -11.07 -29.65
C GLN A 209 -8.41 -10.41 -30.35
N LYS A 210 -8.16 -9.12 -30.07
CA LYS A 210 -7.01 -8.40 -30.63
C LYS A 210 -5.66 -9.02 -30.26
N MET A 211 -5.53 -9.62 -29.07
CA MET A 211 -4.32 -10.34 -28.67
C MET A 211 -4.18 -11.65 -29.46
N LEU A 212 -5.29 -12.36 -29.66
CA LEU A 212 -5.33 -13.63 -30.41
C LEU A 212 -5.08 -13.43 -31.90
N ASP A 213 -5.58 -12.34 -32.48
CA ASP A 213 -5.33 -11.98 -33.89
C ASP A 213 -3.86 -11.58 -34.16
N ASN A 214 -3.10 -11.24 -33.11
CA ASN A 214 -1.72 -10.78 -33.20
C ASN A 214 -0.75 -11.68 -32.40
N VAL A 215 -1.02 -12.97 -32.40
CA VAL A 215 -0.12 -13.96 -31.80
C VAL A 215 1.21 -14.00 -32.56
N VAL A 216 2.30 -14.03 -31.80
CA VAL A 216 3.66 -14.11 -32.31
C VAL A 216 4.27 -15.43 -31.92
N ASN A 217 4.85 -16.16 -32.89
CA ASN A 217 5.57 -17.39 -32.58
C ASN A 217 7.01 -17.06 -32.17
N ILE A 218 7.36 -17.41 -30.91
CA ILE A 218 8.70 -17.23 -30.33
C ILE A 218 9.19 -18.58 -29.84
N ASP A 219 10.32 -19.03 -30.33
CA ASP A 219 10.94 -20.34 -29.99
C ASP A 219 9.95 -21.52 -30.17
N GLY A 220 9.02 -21.45 -31.14
CA GLY A 220 8.02 -22.48 -31.38
C GLY A 220 6.77 -22.40 -30.51
N MET A 221 6.63 -21.36 -29.68
CA MET A 221 5.47 -21.10 -28.83
C MET A 221 4.63 -19.94 -29.36
N ASP A 222 3.32 -20.12 -29.37
CA ASP A 222 2.39 -19.06 -29.70
C ASP A 222 2.18 -18.15 -28.50
N CYS A 223 2.63 -16.90 -28.60
CA CYS A 223 2.65 -15.92 -27.52
C CYS A 223 1.71 -14.74 -27.82
N ILE A 224 0.94 -14.32 -26.81
CA ILE A 224 0.28 -13.01 -26.82
C ILE A 224 1.25 -11.92 -26.39
N THR A 225 1.19 -10.75 -27.03
CA THR A 225 2.01 -9.59 -26.69
C THR A 225 1.17 -8.52 -25.99
N VAL A 226 1.61 -8.10 -24.81
CA VAL A 226 0.83 -7.27 -23.89
C VAL A 226 1.67 -6.17 -23.25
N HIS A 227 1.01 -5.10 -22.75
CA HIS A 227 1.68 -4.11 -21.94
C HIS A 227 2.09 -4.69 -20.58
N PRO A 228 3.38 -4.60 -20.17
CA PRO A 228 3.86 -5.03 -18.85
C PRO A 228 3.47 -4.02 -17.77
N THR A 229 2.18 -3.97 -17.43
CA THR A 229 1.63 -2.98 -16.47
C THR A 229 2.24 -3.10 -15.09
N PHE A 230 2.68 -4.30 -14.69
CA PHE A 230 3.43 -4.52 -13.44
C PHE A 230 4.69 -3.65 -13.38
N LEU A 231 5.44 -3.57 -14.49
CA LEU A 231 6.67 -2.79 -14.57
C LEU A 231 6.39 -1.29 -14.56
N TYR A 232 5.37 -0.86 -15.32
CA TYR A 232 4.99 0.56 -15.38
C TYR A 232 4.59 1.08 -14.00
N GLU A 233 3.75 0.33 -13.28
CA GLU A 233 3.28 0.72 -11.95
C GLU A 233 4.39 0.63 -10.90
N SER A 234 5.28 -0.38 -10.98
CA SER A 234 6.45 -0.47 -10.10
C SER A 234 7.42 0.68 -10.30
N LEU A 235 7.74 1.03 -11.55
CA LEU A 235 8.64 2.15 -11.86
C LEU A 235 8.04 3.49 -11.44
N TRP A 236 6.75 3.69 -11.65
CA TRP A 236 6.04 4.88 -11.19
C TRP A 236 6.10 5.04 -9.67
N ASN A 237 5.79 3.98 -8.94
CA ASN A 237 5.84 3.98 -7.48
C ASN A 237 7.27 4.13 -6.94
N LEU A 238 8.27 3.55 -7.64
CA LEU A 238 9.68 3.75 -7.30
C LEU A 238 10.10 5.21 -7.50
N MET A 239 9.71 5.83 -8.60
CA MET A 239 9.95 7.26 -8.85
C MET A 239 9.32 8.12 -7.76
N LEU A 240 8.09 7.82 -7.37
CA LEU A 240 7.40 8.52 -6.29
C LEU A 240 8.10 8.32 -4.93
N LEU A 241 8.55 7.10 -4.62
CA LEU A 241 9.31 6.80 -3.42
C LEU A 241 10.64 7.57 -3.37
N VAL A 242 11.40 7.56 -4.47
CA VAL A 242 12.66 8.32 -4.59
C VAL A 242 12.40 9.82 -4.45
N PHE A 243 11.35 10.33 -5.10
CA PHE A 243 10.94 11.72 -4.94
C PHE A 243 10.68 12.08 -3.47
N LEU A 244 9.92 11.27 -2.74
CA LEU A 244 9.66 11.50 -1.31
C LEU A 244 10.94 11.45 -0.47
N PHE A 245 11.89 10.55 -0.77
CA PHE A 245 13.19 10.53 -0.08
C PHE A 245 14.02 11.79 -0.30
N ILE A 246 14.00 12.35 -1.50
CA ILE A 246 14.68 13.62 -1.81
C ILE A 246 13.94 14.78 -1.14
N TYR A 247 12.61 14.77 -1.26
CA TYR A 247 11.75 15.86 -0.78
C TYR A 247 11.61 15.91 0.74
N ARG A 248 11.89 14.84 1.48
CA ARG A 248 11.63 14.73 2.94
C ARG A 248 12.28 15.82 3.80
N LYS A 249 13.34 16.48 3.30
CA LYS A 249 13.97 17.63 3.96
C LYS A 249 13.19 18.93 3.79
N HIS A 250 12.25 18.97 2.85
CA HIS A 250 11.47 20.14 2.47
C HIS A 250 10.00 20.07 2.91
N LYS A 251 9.66 19.06 3.71
CA LYS A 251 8.30 18.88 4.23
C LYS A 251 7.83 20.11 5.00
N LYS A 252 6.61 20.59 4.72
CA LYS A 252 6.06 21.85 5.22
C LYS A 252 4.94 21.69 6.24
N PHE A 253 4.17 20.61 6.17
CA PHE A 253 3.07 20.37 7.09
C PHE A 253 2.86 18.85 7.32
N LYS A 254 2.11 18.51 8.39
CA LYS A 254 1.71 17.12 8.66
C LYS A 254 0.71 16.66 7.61
N GLY A 255 0.87 15.45 7.08
CA GLY A 255 0.02 14.89 6.02
C GLY A 255 0.48 15.19 4.60
N GLU A 256 1.55 15.94 4.44
CA GLU A 256 2.05 16.32 3.12
C GLU A 256 2.49 15.09 2.30
N PHE A 257 3.23 14.14 2.91
CA PHE A 257 3.67 12.93 2.22
C PHE A 257 2.50 12.01 1.87
N ALA A 258 1.53 11.88 2.77
CA ALA A 258 0.33 11.11 2.50
C ALA A 258 -0.47 11.69 1.33
N LEU A 259 -0.61 13.02 1.27
CA LEU A 259 -1.29 13.69 0.16
C LEU A 259 -0.52 13.58 -1.16
N ILE A 260 0.81 13.74 -1.13
CA ILE A 260 1.67 13.54 -2.32
C ILE A 260 1.56 12.10 -2.81
N TYR A 261 1.55 11.13 -1.89
CA TYR A 261 1.36 9.73 -2.22
C TYR A 261 -0.02 9.47 -2.85
N VAL A 262 -1.10 9.92 -2.22
CA VAL A 262 -2.46 9.71 -2.73
C VAL A 262 -2.63 10.35 -4.11
N GLY A 263 -2.12 11.57 -4.30
CA GLY A 263 -2.15 12.23 -5.59
C GLY A 263 -1.26 11.56 -6.62
N GLY A 264 0.00 11.32 -6.30
CA GLY A 264 0.96 10.70 -7.21
C GLY A 264 0.58 9.28 -7.60
N TYR A 265 0.17 8.45 -6.62
CA TYR A 265 -0.33 7.10 -6.90
C TYR A 265 -1.65 7.14 -7.69
N GLY A 266 -2.57 8.05 -7.32
CA GLY A 266 -3.83 8.24 -8.06
C GLY A 266 -3.60 8.56 -9.54
N LEU A 267 -2.67 9.47 -9.83
CA LEU A 267 -2.30 9.80 -11.21
C LEU A 267 -1.69 8.60 -11.95
N GLY A 268 -0.73 7.92 -11.34
CA GLY A 268 -0.13 6.72 -11.94
C GLY A 268 -1.14 5.61 -12.18
N ARG A 269 -2.02 5.37 -11.20
CA ARG A 269 -3.08 4.37 -11.32
C ARG A 269 -4.10 4.72 -12.41
N PHE A 270 -4.47 5.99 -12.54
CA PHE A 270 -5.34 6.46 -13.61
C PHE A 270 -4.77 6.14 -14.99
N ILE A 271 -3.47 6.39 -15.21
CA ILE A 271 -2.78 6.13 -16.48
C ILE A 271 -2.67 4.61 -16.74
N VAL A 272 -2.16 3.85 -15.77
CA VAL A 272 -1.91 2.41 -15.94
C VAL A 272 -3.21 1.63 -16.08
N GLU A 273 -4.27 1.99 -15.33
CA GLU A 273 -5.59 1.35 -15.46
C GLU A 273 -6.19 1.53 -16.85
N GLY A 274 -5.90 2.66 -17.51
CA GLY A 274 -6.28 2.88 -18.91
C GLY A 274 -5.75 1.80 -19.86
N LEU A 275 -4.58 1.23 -19.56
CA LEU A 275 -3.92 0.20 -20.38
C LEU A 275 -4.38 -1.24 -20.05
N ARG A 276 -5.03 -1.47 -18.90
CA ARG A 276 -5.41 -2.82 -18.45
C ARG A 276 -6.62 -3.36 -19.20
N SER A 277 -6.62 -4.68 -19.45
CA SER A 277 -7.73 -5.40 -20.07
C SER A 277 -8.71 -5.99 -19.08
N ASP A 278 -8.26 -6.30 -17.85
CA ASP A 278 -9.00 -7.00 -16.78
C ASP A 278 -9.74 -6.06 -15.81
N SER A 279 -10.00 -4.81 -16.20
CA SER A 279 -10.59 -3.78 -15.35
C SER A 279 -12.09 -3.96 -15.15
N LEU A 280 -12.58 -3.79 -13.92
CA LEU A 280 -14.01 -3.75 -13.63
C LEU A 280 -14.63 -2.46 -14.19
N MET A 281 -15.71 -2.60 -14.99
CA MET A 281 -16.44 -1.47 -15.55
C MET A 281 -17.62 -1.06 -14.67
N ILE A 282 -18.02 0.23 -14.75
CA ILE A 282 -19.23 0.75 -14.12
C ILE A 282 -20.39 0.51 -15.09
N GLY A 283 -21.10 -0.62 -14.95
CA GLY A 283 -22.18 -0.99 -15.87
C GLY A 283 -21.69 -0.93 -17.33
N ASP A 284 -22.55 -0.41 -18.22
CA ASP A 284 -22.25 -0.28 -19.66
C ASP A 284 -21.61 1.07 -20.05
N THR A 285 -21.11 1.84 -19.05
CA THR A 285 -20.59 3.20 -19.30
C THR A 285 -19.22 3.24 -19.97
N GLY A 286 -18.50 2.11 -20.02
CA GLY A 286 -17.12 2.05 -20.46
C GLY A 286 -16.09 2.68 -19.50
N ILE A 287 -16.56 3.18 -18.33
CA ILE A 287 -15.69 3.78 -17.30
C ILE A 287 -15.22 2.69 -16.36
N LYS A 288 -13.90 2.60 -16.18
CA LYS A 288 -13.27 1.66 -15.23
C LYS A 288 -13.39 2.18 -13.80
N VAL A 289 -13.93 1.37 -12.87
CA VAL A 289 -14.14 1.74 -11.46
C VAL A 289 -12.85 2.26 -10.82
N SER A 290 -11.75 1.50 -10.99
CA SER A 290 -10.45 1.85 -10.39
C SER A 290 -9.89 3.15 -10.98
N GLN A 291 -10.13 3.42 -12.27
CA GLN A 291 -9.69 4.63 -12.96
C GLN A 291 -10.45 5.86 -12.47
N ALA A 292 -11.77 5.76 -12.32
CA ALA A 292 -12.60 6.84 -11.78
C ALA A 292 -12.20 7.16 -10.33
N LEU A 293 -12.03 6.14 -9.48
CA LEU A 293 -11.59 6.32 -8.10
C LEU A 293 -10.20 6.97 -8.02
N ALA A 294 -9.27 6.53 -8.87
CA ALA A 294 -7.92 7.08 -8.91
C ALA A 294 -7.92 8.59 -9.28
N LEU A 295 -8.77 8.97 -10.25
CA LEU A 295 -8.94 10.38 -10.64
C LEU A 295 -9.51 11.22 -9.49
N VAL A 296 -10.53 10.71 -8.80
CA VAL A 296 -11.14 11.39 -7.63
C VAL A 296 -10.09 11.57 -6.53
N CYS A 297 -9.33 10.52 -6.19
CA CYS A 297 -8.26 10.60 -5.20
C CYS A 297 -7.18 11.62 -5.61
N PHE A 298 -6.79 11.65 -6.88
CA PHE A 298 -5.83 12.64 -7.41
C PHE A 298 -6.33 14.06 -7.22
N VAL A 299 -7.57 14.36 -7.66
CA VAL A 299 -8.16 15.71 -7.55
C VAL A 299 -8.27 16.14 -6.10
N ILE A 300 -8.77 15.28 -5.21
CA ILE A 300 -8.88 15.58 -3.78
C ILE A 300 -7.51 15.86 -3.18
N ALA A 301 -6.51 15.03 -3.46
CA ALA A 301 -5.17 15.23 -2.95
C ALA A 301 -4.55 16.56 -3.41
N VAL A 302 -4.69 16.91 -4.70
CA VAL A 302 -4.20 18.18 -5.25
C VAL A 302 -4.90 19.37 -4.59
N VAL A 303 -6.23 19.33 -4.46
CA VAL A 303 -7.01 20.39 -3.80
C VAL A 303 -6.55 20.58 -2.36
N LEU A 304 -6.42 19.49 -1.59
CA LEU A 304 -5.96 19.54 -0.20
C LEU A 304 -4.51 20.03 -0.09
N LEU A 305 -3.61 19.62 -0.99
CA LEU A 305 -2.25 20.16 -1.05
C LEU A 305 -2.27 21.67 -1.26
N VAL A 306 -2.99 22.15 -2.28
CA VAL A 306 -3.10 23.59 -2.58
C VAL A 306 -3.66 24.37 -1.39
N ILE A 307 -4.74 23.88 -0.77
CA ILE A 307 -5.34 24.52 0.41
C ILE A 307 -4.33 24.63 1.55
N ASN A 308 -3.62 23.52 1.87
CA ASN A 308 -2.64 23.53 2.96
C ASN A 308 -1.43 24.40 2.64
N TYR A 309 -0.92 24.40 1.40
CA TYR A 309 0.14 25.32 0.97
C TYR A 309 -0.27 26.80 1.10
N VAL A 310 -1.49 27.15 0.66
CA VAL A 310 -2.00 28.53 0.78
C VAL A 310 -2.18 28.91 2.26
N ARG A 311 -2.67 28.01 3.10
CA ARG A 311 -2.79 28.23 4.55
C ARG A 311 -1.42 28.47 5.21
N CYS A 312 -0.43 27.61 4.91
CA CYS A 312 0.93 27.78 5.42
C CYS A 312 1.57 29.09 4.92
N ALA A 313 1.37 29.45 3.65
CA ALA A 313 1.88 30.71 3.11
C ALA A 313 1.29 31.95 3.80
N LYS A 314 -0.02 31.92 4.16
CA LYS A 314 -0.69 33.02 4.89
C LYS A 314 -0.29 33.12 6.36
N ARG A 315 0.04 31.99 7.01
CA ARG A 315 0.44 31.94 8.43
C ARG A 315 1.94 32.16 8.65
N GLY A 316 2.73 32.34 7.59
CA GLY A 316 4.19 32.26 7.61
C GLY A 316 4.65 30.82 7.51
N TRP A 317 5.68 30.55 6.69
CA TRP A 317 6.22 29.19 6.56
C TRP A 317 6.79 28.77 7.91
N PRO A 318 6.42 27.60 8.46
CA PRO A 318 7.09 27.06 9.63
C PRO A 318 8.59 26.96 9.33
N ALA A 319 9.44 27.43 10.25
CA ALA A 319 10.87 27.15 10.18
C ALA A 319 11.01 25.64 9.93
N ALA A 320 11.78 25.27 8.91
CA ALA A 320 11.89 23.91 8.41
C ALA A 320 11.86 22.92 9.58
N VAL A 321 10.98 21.91 9.52
CA VAL A 321 10.93 20.79 10.48
C VAL A 321 12.18 19.93 10.21
N MET A 322 13.34 20.53 10.40
CA MET A 322 14.64 19.88 10.47
C MET A 322 14.92 19.60 11.94
N GLY A 323 14.73 18.37 12.33
CA GLY A 323 15.48 17.87 13.46
C GLY A 323 16.94 17.88 13.07
N ASP A 324 17.65 18.94 13.49
CA ASP A 324 19.10 18.94 13.45
C ASP A 324 19.61 17.78 14.29
N ALA A 325 20.67 17.16 13.80
CA ALA A 325 21.39 16.07 14.48
C ALA A 325 22.09 16.51 15.78
N ALA A 326 21.70 17.64 16.35
CA ALA A 326 22.15 18.13 17.65
C ALA A 326 20.92 18.33 18.52
N GLY A 327 20.81 17.50 19.56
CA GLY A 327 19.69 17.36 20.51
C GLY A 327 19.26 18.63 21.25
N THR A 328 18.78 19.63 20.55
CA THR A 328 18.15 20.81 21.12
C THR A 328 16.64 20.73 20.86
N GLU A 329 15.84 20.69 21.95
CA GLU A 329 14.39 20.82 21.89
C GLU A 329 14.05 22.18 21.27
N VAL A 330 13.75 22.19 19.97
CA VAL A 330 13.10 23.35 19.34
C VAL A 330 11.60 23.22 19.60
N LYS A 331 11.06 24.02 20.49
CA LYS A 331 9.63 24.29 20.60
C LYS A 331 9.16 24.81 19.24
N ILE A 332 8.42 24.00 18.52
CA ILE A 332 7.81 24.37 17.25
C ILE A 332 6.56 25.21 17.57
N SER A 333 6.75 26.53 17.69
CA SER A 333 5.66 27.47 17.64
C SER A 333 5.38 27.78 16.17
N GLY A 334 4.33 27.20 15.60
CA GLY A 334 3.89 27.53 14.24
C GLY A 334 3.68 26.35 13.29
N GLU A 335 3.31 25.18 13.77
CA GLU A 335 2.89 24.08 12.90
C GLU A 335 1.50 24.41 12.32
N CYS A 336 1.38 24.42 10.98
CA CYS A 336 0.10 24.51 10.29
C CYS A 336 -0.64 23.16 10.47
N ASP A 337 -1.28 22.96 11.61
CA ASP A 337 -2.10 21.77 11.87
C ASP A 337 -3.53 22.03 11.35
N PRO A 338 -4.08 21.19 10.47
CA PRO A 338 -5.46 21.33 10.03
C PRO A 338 -6.49 21.00 11.13
N ALA A 339 -6.04 20.50 12.31
CA ALA A 339 -6.91 20.14 13.43
C ALA A 339 -7.15 21.25 14.45
N ASP A 340 -6.43 22.40 14.39
CA ASP A 340 -6.62 23.53 15.31
C ASP A 340 -7.74 24.47 14.85
N THR A 341 -8.88 23.92 14.42
CA THR A 341 -10.13 24.68 14.29
C THR A 341 -11.00 24.37 15.51
N GLU A 342 -10.51 24.64 16.71
CA GLU A 342 -11.42 24.87 17.85
C GLU A 342 -11.91 26.33 17.73
N VAL A 343 -13.21 26.42 17.57
CA VAL A 343 -14.01 27.62 17.60
C VAL A 343 -13.78 28.29 18.96
N GLU A 344 -13.04 29.41 18.99
CA GLU A 344 -13.14 30.35 20.09
C GLU A 344 -14.55 30.93 20.08
N THR A 345 -15.43 30.36 20.88
CA THR A 345 -16.62 31.04 21.34
C THR A 345 -16.19 32.11 22.33
N SER A 346 -16.24 33.36 21.88
CA SER A 346 -16.22 34.52 22.71
C SER A 346 -17.31 34.45 23.76
N GLY A 347 -16.91 34.37 25.02
CA GLY A 347 -17.76 34.59 26.20
C GLY A 347 -17.16 35.72 27.00
N GLU A 348 -17.85 36.83 27.00
CA GLU A 348 -17.60 38.07 27.72
C GLU A 348 -17.66 37.90 29.25
N ALA A 349 -16.86 38.81 29.90
CA ALA A 349 -17.11 39.51 31.17
C ALA A 349 -17.05 38.67 32.47
N ASP A 350 -16.30 39.03 33.46
CA ASP A 350 -16.42 40.24 34.25
C ASP A 350 -15.24 40.40 35.27
N ALA A 351 -15.07 41.62 35.63
CA ALA A 351 -14.04 42.25 36.46
C ALA A 351 -14.16 41.92 37.97
N ALA A 352 -13.12 42.37 38.65
CA ALA A 352 -12.90 42.74 40.08
C ALA A 352 -11.96 41.74 40.78
N GLY A 353 -10.81 42.13 41.27
CA GLY A 353 -10.47 43.25 42.06
C GLY A 353 -9.53 42.78 43.16
N THR A 354 -8.34 43.41 43.30
CA THR A 354 -7.67 43.77 44.56
C THR A 354 -7.25 42.60 45.50
N GLU A 355 -6.10 42.44 46.04
CA GLU A 355 -5.11 43.31 46.69
C GLU A 355 -3.81 42.55 46.99
N VAL A 356 -2.79 43.35 47.16
CA VAL A 356 -1.42 43.11 47.62
C VAL A 356 -1.42 42.77 49.11
N GLU A 357 -0.58 41.83 49.57
CA GLU A 357 0.17 41.99 50.83
C GLU A 357 1.47 41.20 50.84
N THR A 358 2.51 41.95 51.13
CA THR A 358 3.88 41.56 51.44
C THR A 358 4.04 41.34 52.94
N SER A 359 4.82 40.36 53.33
CA SER A 359 5.73 40.31 54.53
C SER A 359 6.31 38.90 54.58
N GLY A 360 7.58 38.60 54.72
CA GLY A 360 8.65 39.21 55.48
C GLY A 360 9.02 38.32 56.65
N GLY A 361 10.28 37.86 56.71
CA GLY A 361 10.90 37.29 57.91
C GLY A 361 11.25 35.78 57.77
N SER A 362 12.46 35.38 57.54
CA SER A 362 13.73 35.37 58.30
C SER A 362 13.83 34.21 59.28
N ASP A 363 14.94 33.47 59.14
CA ASP A 363 15.78 32.77 60.16
C ASP A 363 15.21 31.45 60.74
N ASP A 364 15.92 30.39 60.93
CA ASP A 364 17.28 30.14 61.39
C ASP A 364 17.58 28.62 61.39
N ALA A 365 18.82 28.33 61.25
CA ALA A 365 19.73 27.28 61.64
C ALA A 365 19.26 25.98 62.38
N GLY A 366 19.95 24.92 62.05
CA GLY A 366 20.21 23.81 62.99
C GLY A 366 20.40 22.44 62.35
N GLU A 367 21.51 22.16 61.86
CA GLU A 367 22.61 21.25 62.19
C GLU A 367 22.25 20.00 63.03
N LYS A 368 22.72 18.87 62.57
CA LYS A 368 23.44 17.70 63.15
C LYS A 368 22.87 16.38 62.63
N LYS A 369 23.70 15.71 61.84
CA LYS A 369 24.67 14.60 62.09
C LYS A 369 24.08 13.36 62.79
N LYS A 370 24.28 12.30 62.14
CA LYS A 370 25.06 11.07 62.38
C LYS A 370 24.34 9.77 62.15
N ASP A 371 24.96 9.03 61.29
CA ASP A 371 25.56 7.67 61.47
C ASP A 371 24.58 6.52 61.81
N ASP A 372 24.57 5.51 61.06
CA ASP A 372 25.51 4.41 60.86
C ASP A 372 24.76 3.08 60.72
N LYS A 373 25.26 2.25 59.83
CA LYS A 373 25.32 0.78 59.88
C LYS A 373 24.05 -0.06 59.81
N ASP A 374 24.09 -0.86 58.90
CA ASP A 374 24.60 -2.22 58.71
C ASP A 374 23.53 -3.30 58.45
N ALA A 375 23.78 -4.01 57.39
CA ALA A 375 23.81 -5.47 57.25
C ALA A 375 22.53 -6.31 57.18
N THR A 376 22.55 -7.03 56.09
CA THR A 376 22.23 -8.45 55.94
C THR A 376 20.78 -8.95 56.11
N LYS A 377 20.17 -9.30 55.03
CA LYS A 377 19.99 -10.70 54.58
C LYS A 377 19.47 -10.75 53.16
#